data_e9691be35053bcc1737463d5e96cd34f
#
_entry.id   e9691be35053bcc1737463d5e96cd34f
#
_cell.length_a   1.000
_cell.length_b   1.000
_cell.length_c   1.000
_cell.angle_alpha   90.00
_cell.angle_beta   90.00
_cell.angle_gamma   90.00
#
_symmetry.space_group_name_H-M   'P 1'
#
loop_
_entity.id
_entity.type
_entity.pdbx_description
1 polymer ?
#
loop_
_entity_poly.entity_id
_entity_poly.type
_entity_poly.pdbx_seq_one_letter_code
_entity_poly.pdbx_strand_id
1 'polypeptide(L)' 'KKIEKATHLLRYSDKSIIDIANYLSFSSQSHFIQTFENFTGMTPKKYRNKYYKSMW' A
#
# COMPACT_ATOMS: atom_id res chain seq x y z
N LYS A 1 2.83 -1.81 12.79
CA LYS A 1 1.88 -0.79 12.37
C LYS A 1 1.30 -1.10 11.01
N LYS A 2 0.10 -0.57 10.76
CA LYS A 2 -0.61 -0.88 9.53
C LYS A 2 0.16 -0.46 8.28
N ILE A 3 0.80 0.70 8.35
CA ILE A 3 1.47 1.22 7.15
C ILE A 3 2.73 0.41 6.85
N GLU A 4 3.41 -0.07 7.85
CA GLU A 4 4.57 -0.95 7.61
C GLU A 4 4.15 -2.21 6.88
N LYS A 5 3.03 -2.81 7.30
CA LYS A 5 2.51 -3.98 6.62
C LYS A 5 2.09 -3.63 5.18
N ALA A 6 1.51 -2.44 4.99
CA ALA A 6 1.11 -2.01 3.66
C ALA A 6 2.31 -1.89 2.73
N THR A 7 3.41 -1.31 3.19
CA THR A 7 4.60 -1.19 2.35
C THR A 7 5.12 -2.55 1.95
N HIS A 8 5.11 -3.49 2.88
CA HIS A 8 5.55 -4.84 2.57
C HIS A 8 4.66 -5.49 1.51
N LEU A 9 3.34 -5.37 1.67
CA LEU A 9 2.42 -5.97 0.73
C LEU A 9 2.52 -5.33 -0.65
N LEU A 10 2.75 -4.04 -0.70
CA LEU A 10 2.90 -3.36 -1.98
C LEU A 10 4.14 -3.81 -2.72
N ARG A 11 5.20 -4.11 -2.00
CA ARG A 11 6.48 -4.48 -2.62
C ARG A 11 6.55 -5.95 -3.01
N TYR A 12 5.95 -6.82 -2.23
CA TYR A 12 6.21 -8.25 -2.33
C TYR A 12 4.98 -9.09 -2.64
N SER A 13 3.84 -8.48 -2.88
CA SER A 13 2.66 -9.23 -3.29
C SER A 13 1.96 -8.48 -4.40
N ASP A 14 1.06 -9.16 -5.12
CA ASP A 14 0.26 -8.49 -6.15
C ASP A 14 -1.13 -8.17 -5.70
N LYS A 15 -1.37 -8.08 -4.40
CA LYS A 15 -2.65 -7.61 -3.92
C LYS A 15 -2.91 -6.21 -4.44
N SER A 16 -4.15 -5.95 -4.84
CA SER A 16 -4.51 -4.62 -5.30
C SER A 16 -4.50 -3.63 -4.13
N ILE A 17 -4.49 -2.33 -4.46
CA ILE A 17 -4.53 -1.30 -3.43
C ILE A 17 -5.77 -1.47 -2.55
N ILE A 18 -6.90 -1.75 -3.18
CA ILE A 18 -8.16 -1.95 -2.46
C ILE A 18 -8.07 -3.18 -1.55
N ASP A 19 -7.48 -4.26 -2.03
CA ASP A 19 -7.32 -5.46 -1.23
C ASP A 19 -6.47 -5.20 0.00
N ILE A 20 -5.40 -4.45 -0.16
CA ILE A 20 -4.53 -4.11 0.95
C ILE A 20 -5.27 -3.26 1.97
N ALA A 21 -6.02 -2.27 1.51
CA ALA A 21 -6.81 -1.44 2.42
C ALA A 21 -7.78 -2.28 3.22
N ASN A 22 -8.47 -3.20 2.56
CA ASN A 22 -9.42 -4.08 3.25
C ASN A 22 -8.72 -5.02 4.21
N TYR A 23 -7.61 -5.58 3.80
CA TYR A 23 -6.84 -6.48 4.64
C TYR A 23 -6.41 -5.81 5.94
N LEU A 24 -6.07 -4.54 5.86
CA LEU A 24 -5.58 -3.79 7.01
C LEU A 24 -6.70 -3.08 7.76
N SER A 25 -7.95 -3.34 7.39
CA SER A 25 -9.13 -2.81 8.10
C SER A 25 -9.27 -1.30 8.02
N PHE A 26 -8.84 -0.71 6.93
CA PHE A 26 -9.14 0.70 6.70
C PHE A 26 -10.60 0.86 6.32
N SER A 27 -11.20 1.96 6.75
CA SER A 27 -12.63 2.19 6.52
C SER A 27 -12.93 2.46 5.05
N SER A 28 -11.96 2.97 4.29
CA SER A 28 -12.14 3.19 2.86
C SER A 28 -10.78 3.24 2.19
N GLN A 29 -10.81 3.06 0.86
CA GLN A 29 -9.59 3.16 0.07
C GLN A 29 -9.00 4.57 0.16
N SER A 30 -9.85 5.57 0.13
CA SER A 30 -9.38 6.96 0.24
C SER A 30 -8.65 7.20 1.55
N HIS A 31 -9.19 6.67 2.64
CA HIS A 31 -8.56 6.81 3.94
C HIS A 31 -7.18 6.14 3.94
N PHE A 32 -7.10 4.95 3.36
CA PHE A 32 -5.84 4.24 3.27
C PHE A 32 -4.82 5.04 2.47
N ILE A 33 -5.23 5.56 1.31
CA ILE A 33 -4.33 6.31 0.44
C ILE A 33 -3.81 7.54 1.16
N GLN A 34 -4.70 8.27 1.83
CA GLN A 34 -4.30 9.48 2.53
C GLN A 34 -3.34 9.18 3.67
N THR A 35 -3.65 8.15 4.45
CA THR A 35 -2.78 7.76 5.56
C THR A 35 -1.41 7.32 5.05
N PHE A 36 -1.40 6.56 3.98
CA PHE A 36 -0.15 6.08 3.39
C PHE A 36 0.68 7.26 2.89
N GLU A 37 0.02 8.19 2.21
CA GLU A 37 0.72 9.35 1.67
C GLU A 37 1.31 10.22 2.78
N ASN A 38 0.58 10.38 3.87
CA ASN A 38 1.08 11.14 5.02
C ASN A 38 2.31 10.47 5.64
N PHE A 39 2.35 9.16 5.61
CA PHE A 39 3.41 8.41 6.26
C PHE A 39 4.66 8.29 5.38
N THR A 40 4.47 8.03 4.09
CA THR A 40 5.59 7.73 3.19
C THR A 40 5.94 8.87 2.25
N GLY A 41 5.04 9.83 2.08
CA GLY A 41 5.24 10.94 1.15
C GLY A 41 4.83 10.63 -0.27
N MET A 42 4.25 9.44 -0.53
CA MET A 42 3.78 9.11 -1.87
C MET A 42 2.58 8.19 -1.78
N THR A 43 1.77 8.16 -2.86
CA THR A 43 0.59 7.31 -2.88
C THR A 43 1.01 5.84 -2.94
N PRO A 44 0.10 4.93 -2.53
CA PRO A 44 0.41 3.50 -2.62
C PRO A 44 0.71 3.05 -4.03
N LYS A 45 -0.02 3.58 -5.01
CA LYS A 45 0.23 3.20 -6.39
C LYS A 45 1.63 3.64 -6.84
N LYS A 46 2.01 4.85 -6.50
CA LYS A 46 3.32 5.36 -6.84
C LYS A 46 4.41 4.55 -6.15
N TYR A 47 4.18 4.23 -4.89
CA TYR A 47 5.11 3.41 -4.11
C TYR A 47 5.31 2.06 -4.78
N ARG A 48 4.22 1.41 -5.18
CA ARG A 48 4.32 0.11 -5.85
C ARG A 48 5.10 0.23 -7.16
N ASN A 49 4.78 1.23 -7.97
CA ASN A 49 5.48 1.39 -9.23
C ASN A 49 6.98 1.57 -9.05
N LYS A 50 7.37 2.22 -7.97
CA LYS A 50 8.78 2.49 -7.72
C LYS A 50 9.50 1.30 -7.11
N TYR A 51 8.84 0.58 -6.21
CA TYR A 51 9.52 -0.43 -5.40
C TYR A 51 9.07 -1.85 -5.64
N TYR A 52 8.04 -2.06 -6.46
CA TYR A 52 7.53 -3.40 -6.67
C TYR A 52 8.64 -4.29 -7.24
N LYS A 53 8.82 -5.45 -6.62
CA LYS A 53 9.82 -6.40 -7.05
C LYS A 53 9.18 -7.47 -7.91
N SER A 54 9.54 -7.50 -9.17
CA SER A 54 9.20 -8.61 -10.04
C SER A 54 10.10 -9.79 -9.69
N MET A 55 9.54 -10.97 -9.77
CA MET A 55 10.31 -12.18 -9.44
C MET A 55 11.13 -12.69 -10.61
N TRP A 56 11.10 -12.02 -11.72
CA TRP A 56 11.85 -12.44 -12.92
C TRP A 56 12.61 -11.33 -13.57
#